data_4af4d585121a130e6d7a6c48648801da
#
_entry.id   4af4d585121a130e6d7a6c48648801da
#
_cell.length_a   1.000
_cell.length_b   1.000
_cell.length_c   1.000
_cell.angle_alpha   90.00
_cell.angle_beta   90.00
_cell.angle_gamma   90.00
#
_symmetry.space_group_name_H-M   'P 1'
#
loop_
_entity.id
_entity.type
_entity.pdbx_description
1 polymer ?
#
loop_
_entity_poly.entity_id
_entity_poly.type
_entity_poly.pdbx_seq_one_letter_code
_entity_poly.pdbx_strand_id
1 'polypeptide(L)'
;MLQGGVLCKTGLKRKVNQDRAGMLADGDTCLCYIADGMGGHYAGEKASGLIAQSLTDWWDGCHEAARRMPLQELAEHFKELLDGCASQLNREIPEDEYCGSTIVLLWLNGGQYLLLTAGDSRCYRLRRG
;
A
#
# COMPACT_ATOMS: atom_id res chain seq x y z
N MET A 1 -14.21 -7.92 16.30
CA MET A 1 -12.89 -7.33 16.60
C MET A 1 -11.90 -7.71 15.48
N LEU A 2 -11.20 -6.75 14.96
CA LEU A 2 -10.13 -6.99 13.98
C LEU A 2 -8.83 -7.27 14.73
N GLN A 3 -8.13 -8.32 14.31
CA GLN A 3 -6.79 -8.65 14.79
C GLN A 3 -5.88 -8.87 13.58
N GLY A 4 -4.68 -8.37 13.65
CA GLY A 4 -3.75 -8.52 12.54
C GLY A 4 -2.30 -8.39 12.99
N GLY A 5 -1.41 -8.72 12.09
CA GLY A 5 0.02 -8.58 12.29
C GLY A 5 0.74 -8.36 10.97
N VAL A 6 1.90 -7.75 11.04
CA VAL A 6 2.76 -7.47 9.89
C VAL A 6 4.13 -8.08 10.14
N LEU A 7 4.65 -8.73 9.12
CA LEU A 7 6.02 -9.24 9.09
C LEU A 7 6.68 -8.82 7.79
N CYS A 8 7.80 -8.13 7.89
CA CYS A 8 8.60 -7.70 6.75
C CYS A 8 10.08 -7.88 7.08
N LYS A 9 10.76 -8.73 6.33
CA LYS A 9 12.18 -9.06 6.59
C LYS A 9 13.01 -8.98 5.33
N THR A 10 14.24 -8.49 5.47
CA THR A 10 15.26 -8.60 4.43
C THR A 10 15.70 -10.06 4.33
N GLY A 11 15.67 -10.61 3.13
CA GLY A 11 16.14 -11.98 2.88
C GLY A 11 17.66 -12.10 3.02
N LEU A 12 18.14 -13.34 3.14
CA LEU A 12 19.56 -13.65 3.39
C LEU A 12 20.50 -13.19 2.25
N LYS A 13 19.98 -13.05 1.03
CA LYS A 13 20.76 -12.67 -0.16
C LYS A 13 20.69 -11.19 -0.52
N ARG A 14 19.76 -10.45 0.06
CA ARG A 14 19.55 -9.02 -0.24
C ARG A 14 20.23 -8.15 0.79
N LYS A 15 20.79 -7.02 0.35
CA LYS A 15 21.38 -6.01 1.24
C LYS A 15 20.32 -5.06 1.78
N VAL A 16 19.26 -4.83 1.01
CA VAL A 16 18.18 -3.89 1.32
C VAL A 16 16.84 -4.59 1.09
N ASN A 17 15.91 -4.39 2.00
CA ASN A 17 14.54 -4.82 1.83
C ASN A 17 13.78 -3.74 1.05
N GLN A 18 13.42 -4.06 -0.19
CA GLN A 18 12.63 -3.18 -1.06
C GLN A 18 11.12 -3.32 -0.85
N ASP A 19 10.71 -4.18 0.07
CA ASP A 19 9.31 -4.38 0.42
C ASP A 19 8.91 -3.44 1.56
N ARG A 20 7.64 -3.07 1.55
CA ARG A 20 6.99 -2.39 2.68
C ARG A 20 5.65 -3.04 2.94
N ALA A 21 5.29 -3.10 4.20
CA ALA A 21 4.00 -3.59 4.63
C ALA A 21 3.54 -2.78 5.83
N GLY A 22 2.24 -2.58 5.95
CA GLY A 22 1.69 -1.83 7.06
C GLY A 22 0.26 -2.20 7.37
N MET A 23 -0.13 -1.88 8.60
CA MET A 23 -1.49 -2.01 9.08
C MET A 23 -1.80 -0.82 9.97
N LEU A 24 -2.80 -0.05 9.59
CA LEU A 24 -3.29 1.10 10.33
C LEU A 24 -4.73 0.80 10.73
N ALA A 25 -5.03 0.93 12.01
CA ALA A 25 -6.33 0.51 12.53
C ALA A 25 -6.89 1.51 13.53
N ASP A 26 -8.21 1.66 13.50
CA ASP A 26 -8.97 2.47 14.43
C ASP A 26 -10.38 1.86 14.57
N GLY A 27 -10.65 1.17 15.68
CA GLY A 27 -11.90 0.46 15.90
C GLY A 27 -12.13 -0.62 14.84
N ASP A 28 -13.25 -0.53 14.12
CA ASP A 28 -13.64 -1.45 13.06
C ASP A 28 -13.05 -1.09 11.69
N THR A 29 -12.21 -0.09 11.64
CA THR A 29 -11.62 0.40 10.40
C THR A 29 -10.15 0.05 10.36
N CYS A 30 -9.69 -0.48 9.25
CA CYS A 30 -8.30 -0.90 9.07
C CYS A 30 -7.86 -0.70 7.63
N LEU A 31 -6.65 -0.21 7.45
CA LEU A 31 -5.97 -0.17 6.17
C LEU A 31 -4.73 -1.05 6.25
N CYS A 32 -4.69 -2.07 5.42
CA CYS A 32 -3.54 -2.96 5.28
C CYS A 32 -2.94 -2.80 3.90
N TYR A 33 -1.62 -2.84 3.80
CA TYR A 33 -0.96 -2.77 2.49
C TYR A 33 0.33 -3.57 2.47
N ILE A 34 0.66 -4.03 1.26
CA ILE A 34 1.95 -4.62 0.91
C ILE A 34 2.41 -3.96 -0.38
N ALA A 35 3.65 -3.54 -0.42
CA ALA A 35 4.29 -2.95 -1.59
C ALA A 35 5.63 -3.63 -1.81
N ASP A 36 5.79 -4.29 -2.95
CA ASP A 36 7.03 -4.95 -3.38
C ASP A 36 7.71 -4.04 -4.40
N GLY A 37 8.76 -3.35 -3.96
CA GLY A 37 9.51 -2.41 -4.77
C GLY A 37 10.49 -3.11 -5.71
N MET A 38 10.64 -2.57 -6.91
CA MET A 38 11.55 -3.07 -7.93
C MET A 38 12.31 -1.93 -8.60
N GLY A 39 13.60 -2.14 -8.84
CA GLY A 39 14.46 -1.15 -9.46
C GLY A 39 15.90 -1.29 -9.03
N GLY A 40 16.85 -0.75 -9.84
CA GLY A 40 18.26 -0.69 -9.50
C GLY A 40 18.58 0.47 -8.56
N HIS A 41 19.78 0.47 -7.95
CA HIS A 41 20.30 1.56 -7.11
C HIS A 41 19.31 2.02 -6.00
N TYR A 42 18.66 1.08 -5.32
CA TYR A 42 17.67 1.34 -4.26
C TYR A 42 16.37 2.02 -4.73
N ALA A 43 16.14 2.10 -6.04
CA ALA A 43 14.94 2.73 -6.58
C ALA A 43 13.65 1.99 -6.16
N GLY A 44 13.70 0.66 -6.03
CA GLY A 44 12.57 -0.12 -5.52
C GLY A 44 12.21 0.20 -4.07
N GLU A 45 13.21 0.41 -3.20
CA GLU A 45 13.00 0.86 -1.83
C GLU A 45 12.33 2.24 -1.79
N LYS A 46 12.76 3.15 -2.66
CA LYS A 46 12.19 4.49 -2.79
C LYS A 46 10.73 4.42 -3.24
N ALA A 47 10.41 3.55 -4.19
CA ALA A 47 9.05 3.37 -4.69
C ALA A 47 8.11 2.85 -3.60
N SER A 48 8.44 1.74 -2.96
CA SER A 48 7.63 1.16 -1.90
C SER A 48 7.56 2.05 -0.67
N GLY A 49 8.66 2.74 -0.33
CA GLY A 49 8.71 3.70 0.77
C GLY A 49 7.80 4.91 0.56
N LEU A 50 7.73 5.43 -0.66
CA LEU A 50 6.83 6.53 -0.99
C LEU A 50 5.37 6.13 -0.85
N ILE A 51 5.01 4.93 -1.31
CA ILE A 51 3.66 4.39 -1.14
C ILE A 51 3.31 4.27 0.35
N ALA A 52 4.19 3.68 1.14
CA ALA A 52 3.98 3.51 2.57
C ALA A 52 3.79 4.85 3.29
N GLN A 53 4.63 5.83 2.99
CA GLN A 53 4.53 7.17 3.59
C GLN A 53 3.23 7.87 3.15
N SER A 54 2.89 7.79 1.89
CA SER A 54 1.67 8.42 1.36
C SER A 54 0.40 7.83 1.97
N LEU A 55 0.36 6.51 2.17
CA LEU A 55 -0.77 5.84 2.82
C LEU A 55 -0.88 6.20 4.29
N THR A 56 0.25 6.32 4.99
CA THR A 56 0.28 6.75 6.40
C THR A 56 -0.22 8.18 6.54
N ASP A 57 0.26 9.09 5.70
CA ASP A 57 -0.17 10.50 5.72
C ASP A 57 -1.67 10.63 5.38
N TRP A 58 -2.13 9.85 4.40
CA TRP A 58 -3.55 9.80 4.05
C TRP A 58 -4.39 9.31 5.24
N TRP A 59 -3.96 8.26 5.91
CA TRP A 59 -4.66 7.72 7.07
C TRP A 59 -4.82 8.77 8.16
N ASP A 60 -3.74 9.44 8.51
CA ASP A 60 -3.74 10.44 9.58
C ASP A 60 -4.72 11.58 9.32
N GLY A 61 -4.88 11.98 8.07
CA GLY A 61 -5.76 13.10 7.70
C GLY A 61 -7.15 12.72 7.21
N CYS A 62 -7.36 11.50 6.73
CA CYS A 62 -8.54 11.16 5.94
C CYS A 62 -9.34 9.95 6.41
N HIS A 63 -8.82 9.09 7.29
CA HIS A 63 -9.50 7.83 7.60
C HIS A 63 -10.89 8.03 8.24
N GLU A 64 -11.08 9.05 9.05
CA GLU A 64 -12.37 9.36 9.66
C GLU A 64 -13.42 9.71 8.60
N ALA A 65 -13.09 10.58 7.66
CA ALA A 65 -13.99 10.94 6.56
C ALA A 65 -14.25 9.74 5.65
N ALA A 66 -13.23 8.92 5.42
CA ALA A 66 -13.32 7.74 4.55
C ALA A 66 -14.30 6.69 5.07
N ARG A 67 -14.53 6.61 6.37
CA ARG A 67 -15.53 5.71 6.95
C ARG A 67 -16.93 5.91 6.41
N ARG A 68 -17.26 7.12 6.01
CA ARG A 68 -18.58 7.53 5.52
C ARG A 68 -18.63 7.62 4.01
N MET A 69 -17.52 7.42 3.35
CA MET A 69 -17.39 7.53 1.91
C MET A 69 -17.90 6.27 1.23
N PRO A 70 -18.66 6.38 0.12
CA PRO A 70 -18.96 5.21 -0.70
C PRO A 70 -17.68 4.52 -1.17
N LEU A 71 -17.68 3.18 -1.20
CA LEU A 71 -16.47 2.41 -1.57
C LEU A 71 -15.93 2.78 -2.96
N GLN A 72 -16.81 3.08 -3.91
CA GLN A 72 -16.40 3.49 -5.25
C GLN A 72 -15.63 4.82 -5.23
N GLU A 73 -16.10 5.77 -4.45
CA GLU A 73 -15.43 7.07 -4.27
C GLU A 73 -14.08 6.88 -3.56
N LEU A 74 -14.05 6.04 -2.53
CA LEU A 74 -12.82 5.71 -1.82
C LEU A 74 -11.80 5.03 -2.75
N ALA A 75 -12.25 4.14 -3.63
CA ALA A 75 -11.38 3.52 -4.64
C ALA A 75 -10.72 4.56 -5.55
N GLU A 76 -11.47 5.56 -5.99
CA GLU A 76 -10.93 6.67 -6.80
C GLU A 76 -9.90 7.49 -6.02
N HIS A 77 -10.13 7.75 -4.73
CA HIS A 77 -9.15 8.42 -3.86
C HIS A 77 -7.84 7.66 -3.77
N PHE A 78 -7.89 6.34 -3.58
CA PHE A 78 -6.68 5.52 -3.52
C PHE A 78 -5.95 5.47 -4.87
N LYS A 79 -6.69 5.39 -5.97
CA LYS A 79 -6.10 5.44 -7.30
C LYS A 79 -5.37 6.76 -7.55
N GLU A 80 -5.99 7.88 -7.21
CA GLU A 80 -5.36 9.21 -7.33
C GLU A 80 -4.10 9.32 -6.48
N LEU A 81 -4.13 8.79 -5.24
CA LEU A 81 -2.98 8.77 -4.36
C LEU A 81 -1.82 7.97 -4.98
N LEU A 82 -2.11 6.79 -5.49
CA LEU A 82 -1.10 5.92 -6.11
C LEU A 82 -0.56 6.51 -7.43
N ASP A 83 -1.42 7.12 -8.23
CA ASP A 83 -1.00 7.85 -9.45
C ASP A 83 -0.10 9.05 -9.10
N GLY A 84 -0.40 9.73 -8.01
CA GLY A 84 0.46 10.80 -7.47
C GLY A 84 1.84 10.30 -7.07
N CYS A 85 1.92 9.12 -6.44
CA CYS A 85 3.19 8.46 -6.12
C CYS A 85 3.98 8.15 -7.39
N ALA A 86 3.34 7.58 -8.40
CA ALA A 86 3.99 7.26 -9.67
C ALA A 86 4.53 8.52 -10.36
N SER A 87 3.76 9.59 -10.38
CA SER A 87 4.17 10.87 -10.96
C SER A 87 5.37 11.47 -10.22
N GLN A 88 5.37 11.40 -8.89
CA GLN A 88 6.49 11.88 -8.09
C GLN A 88 7.76 11.07 -8.34
N LEU A 89 7.66 9.75 -8.40
CA LEU A 89 8.79 8.87 -8.70
C LEU A 89 9.40 9.19 -10.07
N ASN A 90 8.56 9.39 -11.08
CA ASN A 90 9.02 9.72 -12.43
C ASN A 90 9.79 11.05 -12.47
N ARG A 91 9.49 11.98 -11.60
CA ARG A 91 10.23 13.25 -11.50
C ARG A 91 11.55 13.12 -10.75
N GLU A 92 11.63 12.19 -9.78
CA GLU A 92 12.79 12.03 -8.89
C GLU A 92 13.82 11.01 -9.39
N ILE A 93 13.41 10.09 -10.27
CA ILE A 93 14.27 9.03 -10.80
C ILE A 93 14.85 9.49 -12.14
N PRO A 94 16.16 9.27 -12.41
CA PRO A 94 16.75 9.53 -13.71
C PRO A 94 16.04 8.76 -14.83
N GLU A 95 15.98 9.35 -16.04
CA GLU A 95 15.28 8.77 -17.19
C GLU A 95 15.80 7.39 -17.62
N ASP A 96 17.06 7.11 -17.35
CA ASP A 96 17.71 5.84 -17.66
C ASP A 96 17.54 4.78 -16.58
N GLU A 97 16.90 5.10 -15.47
CA GLU A 97 16.63 4.16 -14.38
C GLU A 97 15.16 3.70 -14.38
N TYR A 98 14.98 2.44 -14.05
CA TYR A 98 13.67 1.82 -13.89
C TYR A 98 13.33 1.71 -12.40
N CYS A 99 12.10 2.07 -12.07
CA CYS A 99 11.62 2.02 -10.70
C CYS A 99 10.11 1.78 -10.68
N GLY A 100 9.66 0.94 -9.79
CA GLY A 100 8.25 0.68 -9.60
C GLY A 100 7.98 -0.08 -8.31
N SER A 101 6.72 -0.33 -8.06
CA SER A 101 6.27 -1.16 -6.95
C SER A 101 4.95 -1.84 -7.29
N THR A 102 4.78 -3.05 -6.80
CA THR A 102 3.46 -3.66 -6.69
C THR A 102 2.70 -3.01 -5.55
N ILE A 103 1.41 -3.22 -5.50
CA ILE A 103 0.58 -2.84 -4.35
C ILE A 103 -0.55 -3.86 -4.16
N VAL A 104 -0.76 -4.25 -2.93
CA VAL A 104 -2.00 -4.83 -2.44
C VAL A 104 -2.47 -3.95 -1.31
N LEU A 105 -3.65 -3.39 -1.44
CA LEU A 105 -4.24 -2.49 -0.47
C LEU A 105 -5.62 -3.01 -0.10
N LEU A 106 -5.85 -3.20 1.19
CA LEU A 106 -7.12 -3.67 1.74
C LEU A 106 -7.63 -2.66 2.76
N TRP A 107 -8.80 -2.10 2.48
CA TRP A 107 -9.56 -1.29 3.41
C TRP A 107 -10.70 -2.13 3.99
N LEU A 108 -10.76 -2.18 5.31
CA LEU A 108 -11.85 -2.83 6.04
C LEU A 108 -12.58 -1.76 6.85
N ASN A 109 -13.91 -1.75 6.77
CA ASN A 109 -14.72 -0.81 7.54
C ASN A 109 -16.05 -1.47 7.91
N GLY A 110 -16.15 -1.92 9.16
CA GLY A 110 -17.30 -2.70 9.59
C GLY A 110 -17.44 -3.99 8.77
N GLY A 111 -18.59 -4.22 8.17
CA GLY A 111 -18.85 -5.41 7.33
C GLY A 111 -18.45 -5.25 5.86
N GLN A 112 -17.83 -4.13 5.49
CA GLN A 112 -17.46 -3.85 4.11
C GLN A 112 -15.95 -3.88 3.91
N TYR A 113 -15.53 -4.21 2.70
CA TYR A 113 -14.11 -4.12 2.34
C TYR A 113 -13.92 -3.62 0.90
N LEU A 114 -12.76 -3.01 0.68
CA LEU A 114 -12.28 -2.61 -0.63
C LEU A 114 -10.88 -3.18 -0.81
N LEU A 115 -10.67 -3.90 -1.90
CA LEU A 115 -9.38 -4.47 -2.27
C LEU A 115 -8.90 -3.85 -3.58
N LEU A 116 -7.70 -3.27 -3.57
CA LEU A 116 -7.02 -2.78 -4.76
C LEU A 116 -5.71 -3.52 -4.92
N THR A 117 -5.42 -3.97 -6.13
CA THR A 117 -4.17 -4.67 -6.44
C THR A 117 -3.59 -4.18 -7.76
N ALA A 118 -2.27 -4.11 -7.81
CA ALA A 118 -1.50 -3.91 -9.03
C ALA A 118 -0.20 -4.70 -8.94
N GLY A 119 0.07 -5.52 -9.95
CA GLY A 119 1.24 -6.39 -9.98
C GLY A 119 0.94 -7.82 -9.54
N ASP A 120 1.97 -8.54 -9.09
CA ASP A 120 1.93 -9.96 -8.76
C ASP A 120 1.88 -10.29 -7.27
N SER A 121 1.82 -9.29 -6.42
CA SER A 121 1.55 -9.50 -4.99
C SER A 121 0.12 -9.96 -4.78
N ARG A 122 -0.14 -10.73 -3.72
CA ARG A 122 -1.41 -11.45 -3.57
C ARG A 122 -2.09 -11.15 -2.25
N CYS A 123 -3.42 -11.22 -2.28
CA CYS A 123 -4.28 -11.21 -1.11
C CYS A 123 -5.15 -12.46 -1.12
N TYR A 124 -5.24 -13.13 0.00
CA TYR A 124 -6.06 -14.33 0.15
C TYR A 124 -7.15 -14.11 1.17
N ARG A 125 -8.34 -14.60 0.86
CA ARG A 125 -9.46 -14.66 1.80
C ARG A 125 -9.74 -16.11 2.16
N LEU A 126 -9.68 -16.40 3.46
CA LEU A 126 -10.06 -17.70 3.98
C LEU A 126 -11.45 -17.59 4.60
N ARG A 127 -12.38 -18.45 4.19
CA ARG A 127 -13.75 -18.49 4.68
C ARG A 127 -14.10 -19.94 5.08
N ARG A 128 -14.80 -20.08 6.19
CA ARG A 128 -15.35 -21.38 6.57
C ARG A 128 -16.63 -21.68 5.73
N GLY A 129 -16.68 -22.86 5.18
CA GLY A 129 -17.84 -23.35 4.42
C GLY A 129 -17.79 -23.04 2.94
#